data_e0eae81519f071294c92c9976f05939b
#
_entry.id   e0eae81519f071294c92c9976f05939b
#
_cell.length_a   1.000
_cell.length_b   1.000
_cell.length_c   1.000
_cell.angle_alpha   90.00
_cell.angle_beta   90.00
_cell.angle_gamma   90.00
#
_symmetry.space_group_name_H-M   'P 1'
#
loop_
_entity.id
_entity.type
_entity.pdbx_description
1 polymer ?
#
loop_
_entity_poly.entity_id
_entity_poly.type
_entity_poly.pdbx_seq_one_letter_code
_entity_poly.pdbx_strand_id
1 'polypeptide(L)'
;LKNLVIGLVALVLIVAGGFYIKKYQETVETVGDVQEVKWDVSNGKGNDKVDILFQLLNKKNNEVRGVNDQIRAVIVDEQLKHIQQIKPTFAGNGSYKLSSKIAKGEAYTIFLYEDKNKSVESFAKTDFGREKEEKNKKKVNLPVDSVLTKKIGEHEVSLLFGALHPNEPVTLTFQFQAKKGEKLKLHSERGEEETLYIVDETRENFLYAMPVDTDEQLQYRITFPAQGTYKLWGTFYINGKKYEKDFIVQVQKRKNS
;
A
#
# COMPACT_ATOMS: atom_id res chain seq x y z
N LEU A 1 51.12 -31.05 27.81
CA LEU A 1 51.21 -29.70 27.22
C LEU A 1 50.53 -29.63 25.85
N LYS A 2 50.77 -30.58 24.92
CA LYS A 2 50.24 -30.57 23.55
C LYS A 2 48.68 -30.60 23.49
N ASN A 3 48.05 -31.41 24.33
CA ASN A 3 46.60 -31.51 24.42
C ASN A 3 45.93 -30.27 25.05
N LEU A 4 46.63 -29.55 25.96
CA LEU A 4 46.15 -28.32 26.58
C LEU A 4 46.16 -27.17 25.54
N VAL A 5 47.15 -27.08 24.68
CA VAL A 5 47.26 -26.10 23.61
C VAL A 5 46.15 -26.29 22.54
N ILE A 6 45.87 -27.55 22.17
CA ILE A 6 44.81 -27.87 21.21
C ILE A 6 43.44 -27.47 21.78
N GLY A 7 43.19 -27.74 23.06
CA GLY A 7 41.94 -27.32 23.75
C GLY A 7 41.74 -25.80 23.77
N LEU A 8 42.83 -25.05 24.03
CA LEU A 8 42.80 -23.59 24.11
C LEU A 8 42.54 -22.95 22.72
N VAL A 9 43.16 -23.50 21.66
CA VAL A 9 42.95 -23.04 20.27
C VAL A 9 41.51 -23.34 19.82
N ALA A 10 40.97 -24.52 20.15
CA ALA A 10 39.58 -24.84 19.83
C ALA A 10 38.57 -23.90 20.55
N LEU A 11 38.83 -23.56 21.82
CA LEU A 11 37.99 -22.64 22.57
C LEU A 11 38.03 -21.23 21.99
N VAL A 12 39.18 -20.72 21.58
CA VAL A 12 39.35 -19.42 20.94
C VAL A 12 38.61 -19.37 19.58
N LEU A 13 38.67 -20.46 18.79
CA LEU A 13 37.96 -20.55 17.52
C LEU A 13 36.42 -20.58 17.72
N ILE A 14 35.91 -21.25 18.75
CA ILE A 14 34.49 -21.29 19.08
C ILE A 14 34.00 -19.89 19.55
N VAL A 15 34.79 -19.22 20.39
CA VAL A 15 34.44 -17.87 20.87
C VAL A 15 34.55 -16.87 19.72
N ALA A 16 35.61 -16.91 18.92
CA ALA A 16 35.76 -16.04 17.75
C ALA A 16 34.68 -16.32 16.69
N GLY A 17 34.37 -17.59 16.41
CA GLY A 17 33.30 -18.01 15.52
C GLY A 17 31.93 -17.57 16.04
N GLY A 18 31.66 -17.70 17.36
CA GLY A 18 30.45 -17.25 17.99
C GLY A 18 30.30 -15.71 17.96
N PHE A 19 31.41 -14.97 18.13
CA PHE A 19 31.41 -13.51 17.95
C PHE A 19 31.22 -13.09 16.49
N TYR A 20 31.80 -13.83 15.54
CA TYR A 20 31.63 -13.59 14.12
C TYR A 20 30.17 -13.87 13.67
N ILE A 21 29.60 -14.98 14.11
CA ILE A 21 28.19 -15.33 13.84
C ILE A 21 27.25 -14.30 14.48
N LYS A 22 27.54 -13.84 15.71
CA LYS A 22 26.73 -12.82 16.39
C LYS A 22 26.81 -11.43 15.75
N LYS A 23 27.94 -11.12 15.10
CA LYS A 23 28.14 -9.87 14.36
C LYS A 23 27.51 -9.92 12.97
N TYR A 24 27.25 -11.12 12.42
CA TYR A 24 26.60 -11.35 11.13
C TYR A 24 25.13 -11.78 11.22
N GLN A 25 24.59 -11.97 12.42
CA GLN A 25 23.14 -11.89 12.60
C GLN A 25 22.78 -10.40 12.57
N GLU A 26 22.83 -9.80 11.38
CA GLU A 26 22.04 -8.62 11.09
C GLU A 26 20.61 -9.00 11.43
N THR A 27 20.07 -8.41 12.46
CA THR A 27 18.65 -8.49 12.76
C THR A 27 17.96 -8.03 11.48
N VAL A 28 17.27 -8.95 10.80
CA VAL A 28 16.50 -8.61 9.61
C VAL A 28 15.48 -7.58 10.06
N GLU A 29 15.70 -6.33 9.70
CA GLU A 29 14.78 -5.25 10.01
C GLU A 29 13.50 -5.44 9.18
N THR A 30 12.39 -5.04 9.75
CA THR A 30 11.06 -5.13 9.13
C THR A 30 10.51 -3.73 8.92
N VAL A 31 9.46 -3.60 8.11
CA VAL A 31 8.75 -2.33 7.96
C VAL A 31 8.19 -1.85 9.31
N GLY A 32 7.87 -2.77 10.24
CA GLY A 32 7.44 -2.45 11.60
C GLY A 32 8.49 -1.72 12.45
N ASP A 33 9.76 -1.77 12.07
CA ASP A 33 10.84 -1.04 12.76
C ASP A 33 10.95 0.42 12.31
N VAL A 34 10.28 0.80 11.22
CA VAL A 34 10.25 2.19 10.70
C VAL A 34 9.49 3.09 11.67
N GLN A 35 10.12 4.17 12.10
CA GLN A 35 9.51 5.19 12.94
C GLN A 35 9.44 6.57 12.28
N GLU A 36 10.32 6.83 11.35
CA GLU A 36 10.37 8.08 10.61
C GLU A 36 10.73 7.81 9.15
N VAL A 37 10.14 8.58 8.25
CA VAL A 37 10.50 8.62 6.84
C VAL A 37 10.98 10.03 6.49
N LYS A 38 12.23 10.16 6.08
CA LYS A 38 12.78 11.42 5.56
C LYS A 38 12.60 11.45 4.06
N TRP A 39 11.92 12.47 3.58
CA TRP A 39 11.61 12.66 2.17
C TRP A 39 12.50 13.74 1.55
N ASP A 40 13.02 13.44 0.36
CA ASP A 40 13.66 14.40 -0.52
C ASP A 40 12.97 14.33 -1.89
N VAL A 41 12.17 15.36 -2.17
CA VAL A 41 11.41 15.47 -3.40
C VAL A 41 12.14 16.43 -4.33
N SER A 42 12.93 15.89 -5.24
CA SER A 42 13.55 16.68 -6.29
C SER A 42 12.61 16.82 -7.48
N ASN A 43 12.14 18.03 -7.73
CA ASN A 43 11.44 18.35 -8.98
C ASN A 43 12.44 18.23 -10.13
N GLY A 44 12.30 17.22 -10.96
CA GLY A 44 13.11 17.04 -12.15
C GLY A 44 12.99 18.27 -13.05
N LYS A 45 14.11 18.93 -13.32
CA LYS A 45 14.14 20.11 -14.19
C LYS A 45 13.65 19.72 -15.60
N GLY A 46 12.45 20.14 -15.96
CA GLY A 46 11.99 20.24 -17.34
C GLY A 46 11.25 19.06 -17.95
N ASN A 47 11.07 17.93 -17.24
CA ASN A 47 10.31 16.78 -17.71
C ASN A 47 9.17 16.48 -16.72
N ASP A 48 8.04 15.95 -17.24
CA ASP A 48 6.92 15.44 -16.43
C ASP A 48 7.31 14.26 -15.51
N LYS A 49 8.61 14.08 -15.28
CA LYS A 49 9.17 12.99 -14.47
C LYS A 49 9.68 13.56 -13.15
N VAL A 50 9.18 13.02 -12.06
CA VAL A 50 9.63 13.32 -10.69
C VAL A 50 10.37 12.12 -10.14
N ASP A 51 11.54 12.38 -9.57
CA ASP A 51 12.29 11.45 -8.75
C ASP A 51 12.13 11.84 -7.28
N ILE A 52 11.67 10.93 -6.48
CA ILE A 52 11.45 11.13 -5.05
C ILE A 52 12.36 10.16 -4.31
N LEU A 53 13.22 10.71 -3.48
CA LEU A 53 14.07 9.94 -2.59
C LEU A 53 13.46 9.93 -1.19
N PHE A 54 13.60 8.82 -0.47
CA PHE A 54 13.24 8.74 0.92
C PHE A 54 14.14 7.78 1.67
N GLN A 55 14.33 8.03 2.97
CA GLN A 55 15.04 7.17 3.90
C GLN A 55 14.09 6.67 4.97
N LEU A 56 14.25 5.40 5.35
CA LEU A 56 13.51 4.79 6.44
C LEU A 56 14.40 4.73 7.68
N LEU A 57 13.91 5.28 8.77
CA LEU A 57 14.66 5.37 10.02
C LEU A 57 13.93 4.65 11.15
N ASN A 58 14.69 3.95 11.98
CA ASN A 58 14.19 3.32 13.20
C ASN A 58 14.23 4.28 14.40
N LYS A 59 13.76 3.83 15.57
CA LYS A 59 13.74 4.62 16.85
C LYS A 59 15.10 5.20 17.26
N LYS A 60 16.19 4.60 16.80
CA LYS A 60 17.55 5.07 17.11
C LYS A 60 18.11 5.99 16.04
N ASN A 61 17.27 6.41 15.09
CA ASN A 61 17.64 7.22 13.94
C ASN A 61 18.65 6.52 13.00
N ASN A 62 18.69 5.18 13.04
CA ASN A 62 19.46 4.37 12.11
C ASN A 62 18.61 4.00 10.90
N GLU A 63 19.25 3.82 9.77
CA GLU A 63 18.61 3.39 8.51
C GLU A 63 18.02 1.98 8.64
N VAL A 64 16.77 1.80 8.27
CA VAL A 64 16.12 0.49 8.12
C VAL A 64 16.49 -0.08 6.76
N ARG A 65 17.09 -1.27 6.72
CA ARG A 65 17.62 -1.90 5.51
C ARG A 65 16.95 -3.25 5.26
N GLY A 66 17.05 -3.74 4.01
CA GLY A 66 16.58 -5.09 3.66
C GLY A 66 15.07 -5.23 3.47
N VAL A 67 14.31 -4.12 3.48
CA VAL A 67 12.85 -4.11 3.33
C VAL A 67 12.34 -3.78 1.91
N ASN A 68 13.23 -3.76 0.91
CA ASN A 68 12.90 -3.32 -0.46
C ASN A 68 11.75 -4.11 -1.10
N ASP A 69 11.67 -5.41 -0.82
CA ASP A 69 10.62 -6.26 -1.39
C ASP A 69 9.30 -6.18 -0.62
N GLN A 70 9.33 -5.60 0.57
CA GLN A 70 8.19 -5.46 1.47
C GLN A 70 7.46 -4.11 1.32
N ILE A 71 8.07 -3.13 0.62
CA ILE A 71 7.51 -1.78 0.53
C ILE A 71 6.93 -1.54 -0.86
N ARG A 72 5.77 -0.92 -0.87
CA ARG A 72 5.14 -0.35 -2.05
C ARG A 72 4.77 1.11 -1.80
N ALA A 73 4.63 1.83 -2.89
CA ALA A 73 4.11 3.19 -2.89
C ALA A 73 2.87 3.29 -3.76
N VAL A 74 1.94 4.12 -3.35
CA VAL A 74 0.83 4.56 -4.17
C VAL A 74 0.89 6.08 -4.27
N ILE A 75 0.75 6.59 -5.48
CA ILE A 75 0.61 8.01 -5.79
C ILE A 75 -0.82 8.27 -6.24
N VAL A 76 -1.47 9.24 -5.64
CA VAL A 76 -2.79 9.72 -6.06
C VAL A 76 -2.72 11.21 -6.41
N ASP A 77 -3.47 11.64 -7.41
CA ASP A 77 -3.63 13.06 -7.72
C ASP A 77 -4.55 13.76 -6.71
N GLU A 78 -4.45 15.09 -6.68
CA GLU A 78 -5.22 15.96 -5.77
C GLU A 78 -6.73 15.72 -5.84
N GLN A 79 -7.26 15.33 -7.02
CA GLN A 79 -8.68 15.14 -7.25
C GLN A 79 -9.12 13.68 -7.08
N LEU A 80 -8.21 12.78 -6.71
CA LEU A 80 -8.47 11.34 -6.60
C LEU A 80 -9.04 10.73 -7.89
N LYS A 81 -8.63 11.24 -9.05
CA LYS A 81 -9.02 10.69 -10.37
C LYS A 81 -8.13 9.54 -10.78
N HIS A 82 -6.85 9.62 -10.46
CA HIS A 82 -5.84 8.66 -10.87
C HIS A 82 -5.12 8.10 -9.65
N ILE A 83 -4.76 6.83 -9.75
CA ILE A 83 -3.95 6.11 -8.79
C ILE A 83 -2.85 5.36 -9.53
N GLN A 84 -1.63 5.40 -9.00
CA GLN A 84 -0.50 4.68 -9.57
C GLN A 84 0.24 3.95 -8.47
N GLN A 85 0.39 2.63 -8.61
CA GLN A 85 1.26 1.83 -7.76
C GLN A 85 2.70 1.88 -8.29
N ILE A 86 3.67 2.01 -7.40
CA ILE A 86 5.10 2.01 -7.73
C ILE A 86 5.85 1.17 -6.71
N LYS A 87 6.74 0.30 -7.21
CA LYS A 87 7.72 -0.39 -6.37
C LYS A 87 8.93 0.52 -6.19
N PRO A 88 9.30 0.93 -4.95
CA PRO A 88 10.52 1.66 -4.70
C PRO A 88 11.76 0.85 -5.09
N THR A 89 12.79 1.52 -5.58
CA THR A 89 14.09 0.91 -5.84
C THR A 89 15.09 1.36 -4.78
N PHE A 90 15.88 0.43 -4.26
CA PHE A 90 16.94 0.76 -3.33
C PHE A 90 18.03 1.58 -4.02
N ALA A 91 18.37 2.73 -3.47
CA ALA A 91 19.33 3.68 -4.03
C ALA A 91 20.68 3.71 -3.29
N GLY A 92 20.88 2.83 -2.31
CA GLY A 92 22.06 2.79 -1.44
C GLY A 92 21.90 3.64 -0.18
N ASN A 93 22.74 3.39 0.83
CA ASN A 93 22.79 4.14 2.10
C ASN A 93 21.41 4.28 2.77
N GLY A 94 20.63 3.18 2.83
CA GLY A 94 19.29 3.19 3.42
C GLY A 94 18.24 4.04 2.68
N SER A 95 18.59 4.58 1.50
CA SER A 95 17.72 5.40 0.68
C SER A 95 16.99 4.58 -0.37
N TYR A 96 15.78 4.99 -0.67
CA TYR A 96 14.92 4.43 -1.70
C TYR A 96 14.52 5.50 -2.69
N LYS A 97 14.28 5.11 -3.93
CA LYS A 97 13.89 5.99 -5.02
C LYS A 97 12.54 5.55 -5.62
N LEU A 98 11.65 6.51 -5.80
CA LEU A 98 10.46 6.41 -6.63
C LEU A 98 10.65 7.28 -7.87
N SER A 99 10.27 6.75 -9.03
CA SER A 99 10.26 7.53 -10.28
C SER A 99 8.87 7.44 -10.89
N SER A 100 8.23 8.59 -11.10
CA SER A 100 6.89 8.67 -11.68
C SER A 100 6.82 9.76 -12.74
N LYS A 101 5.89 9.58 -13.68
CA LYS A 101 5.46 10.67 -14.57
C LYS A 101 4.26 11.35 -13.92
N ILE A 102 4.34 12.65 -13.75
CA ILE A 102 3.27 13.47 -13.18
C ILE A 102 2.92 14.61 -14.11
N ALA A 103 1.68 15.08 -14.09
CA ALA A 103 1.28 16.25 -14.82
C ALA A 103 1.84 17.53 -14.14
N LYS A 104 2.39 18.43 -14.93
CA LYS A 104 2.97 19.68 -14.44
C LYS A 104 1.89 20.56 -13.81
N GLY A 105 2.18 21.07 -12.61
CA GLY A 105 1.29 22.00 -11.90
C GLY A 105 0.16 21.33 -11.11
N GLU A 106 0.10 20.01 -11.07
CA GLU A 106 -0.82 19.27 -10.19
C GLU A 106 -0.16 18.91 -8.85
N ALA A 107 -0.97 18.70 -7.84
CA ALA A 107 -0.53 18.23 -6.53
C ALA A 107 -0.85 16.73 -6.38
N TYR A 108 0.00 16.03 -5.65
CA TYR A 108 -0.08 14.58 -5.45
C TYR A 108 0.17 14.24 -3.99
N THR A 109 -0.38 13.12 -3.57
CA THR A 109 -0.06 12.49 -2.29
C THR A 109 0.55 11.12 -2.55
N ILE A 110 1.65 10.81 -1.87
CA ILE A 110 2.28 9.49 -1.86
C ILE A 110 1.98 8.83 -0.53
N PHE A 111 1.61 7.56 -0.59
CA PHE A 111 1.49 6.67 0.55
C PHE A 111 2.51 5.54 0.43
N LEU A 112 3.23 5.25 1.50
CA LEU A 112 4.04 4.04 1.62
C LEU A 112 3.29 3.01 2.47
N TYR A 113 3.23 1.79 1.99
CA TYR A 113 2.60 0.69 2.70
C TYR A 113 3.43 -0.59 2.60
N GLU A 114 3.19 -1.50 3.52
CA GLU A 114 3.82 -2.82 3.51
C GLU A 114 3.01 -3.78 2.63
N ASP A 115 3.70 -4.41 1.69
CA ASP A 115 3.12 -5.43 0.81
C ASP A 115 2.98 -6.75 1.59
N LYS A 116 1.80 -6.97 2.14
CA LYS A 116 1.43 -8.18 2.89
C LYS A 116 0.13 -8.75 2.37
N ASN A 117 -0.01 -10.06 2.49
CA ASN A 117 -1.23 -10.81 2.13
C ASN A 117 -2.38 -10.53 3.12
N LYS A 118 -2.62 -9.28 3.46
CA LYS A 118 -3.70 -8.81 4.34
C LYS A 118 -3.94 -7.32 4.15
N SER A 119 -5.04 -6.84 4.72
CA SER A 119 -5.31 -5.40 4.76
C SER A 119 -4.30 -4.68 5.64
N VAL A 120 -3.75 -3.58 5.12
CA VAL A 120 -2.79 -2.71 5.81
C VAL A 120 -3.13 -1.24 5.57
N GLU A 121 -2.76 -0.40 6.55
CA GLU A 121 -2.72 1.05 6.39
C GLU A 121 -1.35 1.49 5.88
N SER A 122 -1.27 2.70 5.30
CA SER A 122 0.03 3.30 5.02
C SER A 122 0.76 3.62 6.33
N PHE A 123 2.08 3.37 6.36
CA PHE A 123 2.92 3.74 7.49
C PHE A 123 3.56 5.13 7.32
N ALA A 124 3.54 5.70 6.12
CA ALA A 124 4.02 7.04 5.84
C ALA A 124 3.34 7.65 4.62
N LYS A 125 3.30 8.98 4.59
CA LYS A 125 2.83 9.75 3.44
C LYS A 125 3.55 11.07 3.31
N THR A 126 3.54 11.63 2.09
CA THR A 126 3.97 13.00 1.81
C THR A 126 3.19 13.58 0.64
N ASP A 127 3.07 14.90 0.61
CA ASP A 127 2.51 15.63 -0.53
C ASP A 127 3.61 16.27 -1.34
N PHE A 128 3.43 16.35 -2.65
CA PHE A 128 4.36 16.98 -3.55
C PHE A 128 3.65 17.55 -4.79
N GLY A 129 4.38 18.32 -5.60
CA GLY A 129 3.85 18.95 -6.82
C GLY A 129 3.67 20.46 -6.65
N ARG A 130 2.45 20.98 -6.79
CA ARG A 130 2.18 22.43 -6.75
C ARG A 130 2.88 23.12 -5.59
N GLU A 131 3.53 24.25 -5.84
CA GLU A 131 4.24 25.03 -4.82
C GLU A 131 3.33 25.35 -3.61
N LYS A 132 3.95 25.32 -2.43
CA LYS A 132 3.39 25.25 -1.06
C LYS A 132 2.48 26.42 -0.65
N GLU A 133 1.47 26.81 -1.38
CA GLU A 133 0.66 27.96 -0.95
C GLU A 133 -0.57 27.63 -0.09
N GLU A 134 -1.01 26.40 0.06
CA GLU A 134 -2.18 26.11 0.91
C GLU A 134 -1.90 25.06 1.98
N LYS A 135 -1.70 25.51 3.23
CA LYS A 135 -1.63 24.65 4.43
C LYS A 135 -2.95 23.92 4.75
N ASN A 136 -4.03 24.21 4.05
CA ASN A 136 -5.32 23.57 4.24
C ASN A 136 -5.61 22.63 3.07
N LYS A 137 -5.39 21.33 3.26
CA LYS A 137 -5.87 20.32 2.32
C LYS A 137 -7.38 20.44 2.19
N LYS A 138 -7.87 20.95 1.06
CA LYS A 138 -9.29 20.93 0.76
C LYS A 138 -9.74 19.48 0.59
N LYS A 139 -10.86 19.14 1.21
CA LYS A 139 -11.54 17.88 0.92
C LYS A 139 -11.90 17.82 -0.56
N VAL A 140 -11.65 16.66 -1.16
CA VAL A 140 -12.10 16.38 -2.53
C VAL A 140 -13.62 16.16 -2.48
N ASN A 141 -14.35 16.83 -3.35
CA ASN A 141 -15.76 16.54 -3.51
C ASN A 141 -15.93 15.21 -4.26
N LEU A 142 -16.18 14.16 -3.50
CA LEU A 142 -16.42 12.82 -4.01
C LEU A 142 -17.93 12.53 -3.94
N PRO A 143 -18.66 12.52 -5.06
CA PRO A 143 -20.07 12.15 -5.05
C PRO A 143 -20.20 10.67 -4.70
N VAL A 144 -20.85 10.36 -3.56
CA VAL A 144 -21.10 8.98 -3.12
C VAL A 144 -21.94 8.24 -4.17
N ASP A 145 -21.55 7.05 -4.51
CA ASP A 145 -22.28 6.22 -5.47
C ASP A 145 -23.68 5.87 -4.93
N SER A 146 -24.71 6.27 -5.64
CA SER A 146 -26.11 5.90 -5.34
C SER A 146 -26.43 4.47 -5.81
N VAL A 147 -25.68 3.96 -6.78
CA VAL A 147 -25.77 2.59 -7.32
C VAL A 147 -24.40 1.95 -7.25
N LEU A 148 -24.31 0.85 -6.52
CA LEU A 148 -23.09 0.10 -6.29
C LEU A 148 -22.93 -1.09 -7.27
N THR A 149 -23.70 -1.13 -8.33
CA THR A 149 -23.56 -2.05 -9.47
C THR A 149 -23.03 -1.27 -10.66
N LYS A 150 -21.88 -1.67 -11.19
CA LYS A 150 -21.21 -0.97 -12.30
C LYS A 150 -20.82 -1.97 -13.41
N LYS A 151 -20.83 -1.48 -14.65
CA LYS A 151 -20.28 -2.27 -15.77
C LYS A 151 -18.78 -2.43 -15.67
N ILE A 152 -18.28 -3.62 -15.97
CA ILE A 152 -16.88 -4.00 -16.00
C ILE A 152 -16.62 -4.91 -17.22
N GLY A 153 -16.15 -4.30 -18.31
CA GLY A 153 -16.10 -4.99 -19.60
C GLY A 153 -17.51 -5.38 -20.07
N GLU A 154 -17.72 -6.66 -20.33
CA GLU A 154 -19.03 -7.23 -20.72
C GLU A 154 -19.87 -7.74 -19.54
N HIS A 155 -19.35 -7.63 -18.33
CA HIS A 155 -19.94 -8.10 -17.07
C HIS A 155 -20.43 -6.91 -16.23
N GLU A 156 -21.02 -7.23 -15.10
CA GLU A 156 -21.33 -6.28 -14.04
C GLU A 156 -20.65 -6.69 -12.74
N VAL A 157 -20.24 -5.70 -11.94
CA VAL A 157 -19.72 -5.90 -10.59
C VAL A 157 -20.57 -5.11 -9.61
N SER A 158 -21.02 -5.76 -8.55
CA SER A 158 -21.77 -5.15 -7.46
C SER A 158 -20.92 -5.16 -6.20
N LEU A 159 -20.79 -4.00 -5.55
CA LEU A 159 -20.16 -3.87 -4.24
C LEU A 159 -21.22 -3.97 -3.14
N LEU A 160 -21.08 -4.97 -2.27
CA LEU A 160 -21.99 -5.27 -1.17
C LEU A 160 -21.25 -5.11 0.17
N PHE A 161 -21.91 -4.48 1.13
CA PHE A 161 -21.41 -4.34 2.50
C PHE A 161 -22.55 -4.02 3.46
N GLY A 162 -22.31 -4.22 4.77
CA GLY A 162 -23.17 -3.73 5.83
C GLY A 162 -23.01 -2.24 6.10
N ALA A 163 -23.39 -1.76 7.27
CA ALA A 163 -23.11 -0.38 7.67
C ALA A 163 -21.60 -0.15 7.80
N LEU A 164 -21.12 0.98 7.27
CA LEU A 164 -19.72 1.38 7.35
C LEU A 164 -19.54 2.35 8.53
N HIS A 165 -18.83 1.89 9.56
CA HIS A 165 -18.49 2.69 10.74
C HIS A 165 -16.97 2.76 10.93
N PRO A 166 -16.43 3.89 11.44
CA PRO A 166 -15.02 3.98 11.74
C PRO A 166 -14.63 3.04 12.87
N ASN A 167 -13.42 2.46 12.75
CA ASN A 167 -12.82 1.54 13.71
C ASN A 167 -13.60 0.22 13.92
N GLU A 168 -14.52 -0.11 13.02
CA GLU A 168 -15.24 -1.39 13.04
C GLU A 168 -14.85 -2.23 11.83
N PRO A 169 -14.52 -3.54 12.03
CA PRO A 169 -14.24 -4.43 10.92
C PRO A 169 -15.47 -4.60 10.03
N VAL A 170 -15.28 -4.53 8.73
CA VAL A 170 -16.32 -4.79 7.73
C VAL A 170 -15.77 -5.66 6.61
N THR A 171 -16.63 -6.47 6.02
CA THR A 171 -16.34 -7.20 4.78
C THR A 171 -16.97 -6.46 3.61
N LEU A 172 -16.15 -6.08 2.65
CA LEU A 172 -16.57 -5.58 1.35
C LEU A 172 -16.60 -6.77 0.38
N THR A 173 -17.75 -7.05 -0.23
CA THR A 173 -17.93 -8.16 -1.16
C THR A 173 -18.16 -7.63 -2.57
N PHE A 174 -17.30 -8.00 -3.50
CA PHE A 174 -17.49 -7.73 -4.92
C PHE A 174 -18.06 -8.98 -5.58
N GLN A 175 -19.31 -8.88 -6.00
CA GLN A 175 -20.03 -9.94 -6.69
C GLN A 175 -20.09 -9.64 -8.19
N PHE A 176 -19.69 -10.60 -9.01
CA PHE A 176 -19.65 -10.46 -10.45
C PHE A 176 -20.82 -11.22 -11.09
N GLN A 177 -21.52 -10.55 -12.01
CA GLN A 177 -22.60 -11.16 -12.77
C GLN A 177 -22.09 -11.62 -14.12
N ALA A 178 -22.20 -12.92 -14.36
CA ALA A 178 -21.92 -13.55 -15.64
C ALA A 178 -23.11 -13.39 -16.59
N LYS A 179 -22.85 -13.47 -17.89
CA LYS A 179 -23.91 -13.69 -18.89
C LYS A 179 -24.57 -15.05 -18.61
N LYS A 180 -25.83 -15.19 -19.00
CA LYS A 180 -26.61 -16.44 -18.78
C LYS A 180 -25.84 -17.68 -19.26
N GLY A 181 -25.55 -18.59 -18.33
CA GLY A 181 -24.86 -19.85 -18.60
C GLY A 181 -23.33 -19.79 -18.58
N GLU A 182 -22.73 -18.63 -18.32
CA GLU A 182 -21.28 -18.45 -18.16
C GLU A 182 -20.88 -18.67 -16.69
N LYS A 183 -19.77 -19.41 -16.48
CA LYS A 183 -19.11 -19.49 -15.16
C LYS A 183 -17.84 -18.64 -15.23
N LEU A 184 -17.77 -17.60 -14.39
CA LEU A 184 -16.61 -16.71 -14.33
C LEU A 184 -15.48 -17.35 -13.52
N LYS A 185 -14.25 -17.15 -13.98
CA LYS A 185 -13.02 -17.39 -13.20
C LYS A 185 -12.51 -16.04 -12.72
N LEU A 186 -12.48 -15.83 -11.40
CA LEU A 186 -12.11 -14.55 -10.79
C LEU A 186 -10.62 -14.46 -10.42
N HIS A 187 -9.75 -15.21 -11.11
CA HIS A 187 -8.31 -15.21 -10.83
C HIS A 187 -7.48 -14.89 -12.04
N SER A 188 -6.33 -14.28 -11.79
CA SER A 188 -5.28 -14.13 -12.79
C SER A 188 -4.66 -15.49 -13.09
N GLU A 189 -4.53 -15.82 -14.38
CA GLU A 189 -3.81 -17.01 -14.84
C GLU A 189 -2.27 -16.88 -14.65
N ARG A 190 -1.77 -15.66 -14.39
CA ARG A 190 -0.36 -15.34 -14.24
C ARG A 190 0.08 -15.16 -12.80
N GLY A 191 -0.80 -15.41 -11.81
CA GLY A 191 -0.51 -15.18 -10.40
C GLY A 191 -0.44 -13.70 -10.01
N GLU A 192 -1.01 -12.82 -10.84
CA GLU A 192 -1.24 -11.42 -10.48
C GLU A 192 -2.41 -11.34 -9.49
N GLU A 193 -2.35 -10.42 -8.57
CA GLU A 193 -3.25 -10.37 -7.42
C GLU A 193 -4.38 -9.35 -7.61
N GLU A 194 -5.58 -9.73 -7.17
CA GLU A 194 -6.71 -8.82 -7.03
C GLU A 194 -6.42 -7.89 -5.85
N THR A 195 -6.49 -6.58 -6.08
CA THR A 195 -6.16 -5.59 -5.06
C THR A 195 -7.24 -4.55 -4.89
N LEU A 196 -7.36 -4.01 -3.69
CA LEU A 196 -8.23 -2.90 -3.36
C LEU A 196 -7.43 -1.78 -2.70
N TYR A 197 -7.37 -0.63 -3.35
CA TYR A 197 -6.82 0.61 -2.79
C TYR A 197 -7.96 1.50 -2.35
N ILE A 198 -7.83 2.10 -1.17
CA ILE A 198 -8.87 2.93 -0.56
C ILE A 198 -8.23 4.20 -0.03
N VAL A 199 -8.74 5.36 -0.43
CA VAL A 199 -8.27 6.67 0.04
C VAL A 199 -9.46 7.52 0.43
N ASP A 200 -9.35 8.25 1.54
CA ASP A 200 -10.37 9.18 1.97
C ASP A 200 -10.32 10.53 1.20
N GLU A 201 -11.42 11.27 1.26
CA GLU A 201 -11.59 12.58 0.60
C GLU A 201 -10.53 13.63 1.00
N THR A 202 -9.84 13.42 2.13
CA THR A 202 -8.80 14.33 2.63
C THR A 202 -7.39 13.91 2.23
N ARG A 203 -7.23 12.69 1.71
CA ARG A 203 -5.93 12.05 1.43
C ARG A 203 -5.07 11.91 2.70
N GLU A 204 -5.74 11.77 3.85
CA GLU A 204 -5.06 11.48 5.13
C GLU A 204 -4.94 9.98 5.38
N ASN A 205 -5.95 9.21 4.96
CA ASN A 205 -6.05 7.79 5.21
C ASN A 205 -5.94 6.99 3.90
N PHE A 206 -5.08 5.98 3.91
CA PHE A 206 -4.92 5.02 2.83
C PHE A 206 -4.99 3.62 3.40
N LEU A 207 -5.73 2.74 2.72
CA LEU A 207 -5.81 1.31 3.00
C LEU A 207 -5.49 0.53 1.73
N TYR A 208 -4.73 -0.53 1.89
CA TYR A 208 -4.52 -1.56 0.89
C TYR A 208 -5.15 -2.86 1.39
N ALA A 209 -5.83 -3.59 0.54
CA ALA A 209 -6.40 -4.87 0.89
C ALA A 209 -6.29 -5.89 -0.25
N MET A 210 -6.09 -7.15 0.14
CA MET A 210 -6.17 -8.32 -0.72
C MET A 210 -7.41 -9.14 -0.36
N PRO A 211 -8.00 -9.88 -1.30
CA PRO A 211 -9.17 -10.69 -1.03
C PRO A 211 -8.85 -11.82 -0.04
N VAL A 212 -9.83 -12.15 0.81
CA VAL A 212 -9.74 -13.25 1.78
C VAL A 212 -10.47 -14.50 1.31
N ASP A 213 -11.36 -14.36 0.32
CA ASP A 213 -12.08 -15.44 -0.34
C ASP A 213 -12.25 -15.09 -1.82
N THR A 214 -12.06 -16.06 -2.71
CA THR A 214 -11.87 -15.84 -4.13
C THR A 214 -12.63 -16.77 -5.07
N ASP A 215 -13.47 -17.68 -4.58
CA ASP A 215 -14.09 -18.70 -5.45
C ASP A 215 -15.14 -18.12 -6.41
N GLU A 216 -16.22 -17.53 -5.89
CA GLU A 216 -17.33 -16.99 -6.69
C GLU A 216 -17.49 -15.48 -6.52
N GLN A 217 -16.82 -14.90 -5.51
CA GLN A 217 -16.86 -13.47 -5.17
C GLN A 217 -15.54 -13.07 -4.50
N LEU A 218 -15.17 -11.81 -4.61
CA LEU A 218 -13.99 -11.29 -3.93
C LEU A 218 -14.40 -10.59 -2.64
N GLN A 219 -13.86 -11.03 -1.51
CA GLN A 219 -14.15 -10.47 -0.20
C GLN A 219 -12.90 -9.80 0.38
N TYR A 220 -13.05 -8.57 0.84
CA TYR A 220 -11.99 -7.80 1.48
C TYR A 220 -12.40 -7.45 2.90
N ARG A 221 -11.63 -7.88 3.88
CA ARG A 221 -11.87 -7.51 5.29
C ARG A 221 -11.04 -6.28 5.61
N ILE A 222 -11.68 -5.18 5.96
CA ILE A 222 -11.04 -3.89 6.25
C ILE A 222 -11.62 -3.25 7.50
N THR A 223 -10.90 -2.23 8.01
CA THR A 223 -11.39 -1.32 9.06
C THR A 223 -11.10 0.09 8.61
N PHE A 224 -12.12 0.92 8.45
CA PHE A 224 -11.94 2.33 8.12
C PHE A 224 -11.48 3.10 9.36
N PRO A 225 -10.37 3.87 9.30
CA PRO A 225 -9.85 4.55 10.49
C PRO A 225 -10.67 5.77 10.92
N ALA A 226 -11.41 6.40 10.01
CA ALA A 226 -12.16 7.61 10.28
C ALA A 226 -13.49 7.65 9.52
N GLN A 227 -14.41 8.51 9.98
CA GLN A 227 -15.59 8.88 9.19
C GLN A 227 -15.18 9.74 7.99
N GLY A 228 -15.90 9.63 6.89
CA GLY A 228 -15.64 10.42 5.68
C GLY A 228 -16.10 9.72 4.42
N THR A 229 -15.85 10.34 3.28
CA THR A 229 -16.07 9.75 1.98
C THR A 229 -14.79 9.08 1.50
N TYR A 230 -14.88 7.85 1.07
CA TYR A 230 -13.74 7.07 0.60
C TYR A 230 -13.92 6.67 -0.85
N LYS A 231 -12.86 6.80 -1.63
CA LYS A 231 -12.77 6.22 -2.97
C LYS A 231 -12.00 4.92 -2.93
N LEU A 232 -12.57 3.91 -3.55
CA LEU A 232 -12.05 2.55 -3.66
C LEU A 232 -11.66 2.32 -5.10
N TRP A 233 -10.46 1.78 -5.37
CA TRP A 233 -10.04 1.31 -6.68
C TRP A 233 -9.77 -0.18 -6.60
N GLY A 234 -10.60 -0.98 -7.25
CA GLY A 234 -10.45 -2.42 -7.33
C GLY A 234 -9.76 -2.83 -8.64
N THR A 235 -8.74 -3.68 -8.52
CA THR A 235 -8.20 -4.44 -9.64
C THR A 235 -8.77 -5.84 -9.56
N PHE A 236 -9.36 -6.31 -10.65
CA PHE A 236 -10.05 -7.59 -10.73
C PHE A 236 -9.60 -8.36 -11.97
N TYR A 237 -9.60 -9.68 -11.87
CA TYR A 237 -9.38 -10.56 -13.01
C TYR A 237 -10.64 -11.35 -13.30
N ILE A 238 -11.12 -11.31 -14.54
CA ILE A 238 -12.28 -12.07 -15.02
C ILE A 238 -11.83 -12.85 -16.24
N ASN A 239 -11.86 -14.18 -16.16
CA ASN A 239 -11.40 -15.08 -17.22
C ASN A 239 -9.97 -14.73 -17.71
N GLY A 240 -9.05 -14.47 -16.76
CA GLY A 240 -7.65 -14.10 -17.02
C GLY A 240 -7.42 -12.68 -17.53
N LYS A 241 -8.47 -11.87 -17.76
CA LYS A 241 -8.36 -10.48 -18.22
C LYS A 241 -8.45 -9.52 -17.04
N LYS A 242 -7.48 -8.57 -16.97
CA LYS A 242 -7.44 -7.51 -15.96
C LYS A 242 -8.49 -6.44 -16.23
N TYR A 243 -9.18 -6.03 -15.17
CA TYR A 243 -10.12 -4.91 -15.16
C TYR A 243 -9.87 -4.03 -13.92
N GLU A 244 -10.19 -2.75 -14.07
CA GLU A 244 -10.15 -1.79 -12.96
C GLU A 244 -11.52 -1.12 -12.84
N LYS A 245 -11.99 -0.95 -11.61
CA LYS A 245 -13.25 -0.26 -11.32
C LYS A 245 -13.16 0.44 -9.98
N ASP A 246 -13.66 1.68 -9.95
CA ASP A 246 -13.73 2.48 -8.74
C ASP A 246 -15.15 2.53 -8.16
N PHE A 247 -15.24 2.76 -6.84
CA PHE A 247 -16.46 2.98 -6.07
C PHE A 247 -16.24 4.09 -5.07
N ILE A 248 -17.29 4.83 -4.72
CA ILE A 248 -17.25 5.88 -3.72
C ILE A 248 -18.29 5.58 -2.66
N VAL A 249 -17.83 5.42 -1.42
CA VAL A 249 -18.67 5.04 -0.28
C VAL A 249 -18.57 6.04 0.87
N GLN A 250 -19.59 6.08 1.72
CA GLN A 250 -19.64 6.94 2.90
C GLN A 250 -19.50 6.12 4.17
N VAL A 251 -18.49 6.44 5.00
CA VAL A 251 -18.31 5.91 6.35
C VAL A 251 -18.91 6.91 7.36
N GLN A 252 -19.84 6.47 8.19
CA GLN A 252 -20.58 7.34 9.11
C GLN A 252 -20.40 6.87 10.55
N LYS A 253 -20.36 7.80 11.51
CA LYS A 253 -20.48 7.45 12.92
C LYS A 253 -21.81 6.76 13.20
N ARG A 254 -21.81 5.82 14.16
CA ARG A 254 -23.08 5.32 14.68
C ARG A 254 -23.90 6.48 15.23
N LYS A 255 -25.16 6.54 14.85
CA LYS A 255 -26.09 7.41 15.57
C LYS A 255 -26.27 6.78 16.96
N ASN A 256 -25.88 7.52 17.99
CA ASN A 256 -26.25 7.12 19.35
C ASN A 256 -27.79 7.10 19.41
N SER A 257 -28.36 5.93 19.60
CA SER A 257 -29.79 5.73 19.87
C SER A 257 -30.11 6.13 21.29
#